data_79a70194f99b3fee31fa3689895aafdf
#
_entry.id   79a70194f99b3fee31fa3689895aafdf
#
_cell.length_a   1.000
_cell.length_b   1.000
_cell.length_c   1.000
_cell.angle_alpha   90.00
_cell.angle_beta   90.00
_cell.angle_gamma   90.00
#
_symmetry.space_group_name_H-M   'P 1'
#
loop_
_entity.id
_entity.type
_entity.pdbx_description
1 polymer ?
#
loop_
_entity_poly.entity_id
_entity_poly.type
_entity_poly.pdbx_seq_one_letter_code
_entity_poly.pdbx_strand_id
1 'polypeptide(L)'
;MATAHAEEKHQADLSDDASETESNLGLILDTTPAYTPTAAAQSLKVRPDTPICPYSRPVEEIREEEYPHMSNGVYLDHSGTTIYARSLITRVAHKLTTNLYGNPHSANEPAHHSGSMVDNVRLQALHFLGADPAHFDLIFVANATAAIKLVGDAFRDLAEQTPGKRFWYGYHTEAHTSLVGVRELAGRENHVCFRTDASVSSWLTPTTPLSPQGLGLFAYPGQSNLTGRRLPLTWPSLVRSAPHLRANTYTLLDAAALAVTAPLASAFSDPAAAPDFTCLSFHKVFGYPDLGALVVRRASGHILTLRRYFGGGTVHMVSTGPNAWHLSKGVPAAPDGDVPLHDALEDGTLPFHSILALGEAIDVHRELFGGMDAVGRHTAALARRMHDGITGLRHPSGRAACKVYADGEAFGDPAQQGATVAFNVVRADGTFVSYAEVERRANERGVYVRSGGVCCPGGVFSALGYEDWQMGRARSAGHHCGNERIGVIHDLPTGIVRASLGAMSTAREVDVLVAFLEDEFIKGDAGGAERWSADSGKAFVEADMREALRG
;
A
#
# COMPACT_ATOMS: atom_id res chain seq x y z
N MET A 1 -31.01 -24.22 -63.65
CA MET A 1 -29.94 -24.50 -64.64
C MET A 1 -28.64 -24.39 -63.83
N ALA A 2 -28.11 -25.44 -63.23
CA ALA A 2 -27.17 -26.42 -63.81
C ALA A 2 -25.89 -25.71 -64.27
N THR A 3 -24.75 -25.92 -63.66
CA THR A 3 -23.83 -27.08 -63.58
C THR A 3 -22.71 -26.76 -62.61
N ALA A 4 -22.30 -27.48 -61.61
CA ALA A 4 -21.62 -28.78 -61.43
C ALA A 4 -20.27 -28.94 -62.16
N HIS A 5 -19.31 -29.40 -61.35
CA HIS A 5 -17.97 -30.02 -61.63
C HIS A 5 -16.77 -29.11 -61.32
N ALA A 6 -15.67 -29.53 -60.69
CA ALA A 6 -15.23 -30.91 -60.34
C ALA A 6 -14.20 -30.80 -59.17
N GLU A 7 -14.13 -31.84 -58.35
CA GLU A 7 -13.05 -32.22 -57.46
C GLU A 7 -11.77 -32.56 -58.24
N GLU A 8 -10.62 -32.16 -57.72
CA GLU A 8 -9.41 -32.98 -57.90
C GLU A 8 -8.53 -32.95 -56.65
N LYS A 9 -8.25 -34.14 -56.16
CA LYS A 9 -7.38 -34.49 -55.03
C LYS A 9 -5.92 -34.20 -55.38
N HIS A 10 -5.19 -33.58 -54.46
CA HIS A 10 -3.78 -33.89 -54.29
C HIS A 10 -3.49 -34.18 -52.82
N GLN A 11 -3.35 -35.44 -52.55
CA GLN A 11 -2.70 -36.03 -51.41
C GLN A 11 -1.20 -36.02 -51.71
N ALA A 12 -0.43 -35.32 -50.91
CA ALA A 12 1.02 -35.46 -50.91
C ALA A 12 1.47 -35.64 -49.46
N ASP A 13 2.17 -36.72 -49.23
CA ASP A 13 2.87 -37.16 -48.06
C ASP A 13 3.66 -36.03 -47.38
N LEU A 14 3.52 -35.92 -46.06
CA LEU A 14 4.52 -35.33 -45.21
C LEU A 14 4.83 -36.32 -44.08
N SER A 15 5.89 -37.05 -44.30
CA SER A 15 6.63 -37.80 -43.32
C SER A 15 7.32 -36.84 -42.32
N ASP A 16 7.28 -37.22 -41.09
CA ASP A 16 8.16 -36.94 -39.96
C ASP A 16 9.36 -36.02 -40.23
N ASP A 17 9.32 -34.84 -39.59
CA ASP A 17 10.52 -34.23 -39.00
C ASP A 17 10.11 -33.41 -37.77
N ALA A 18 10.02 -34.11 -36.64
CA ALA A 18 9.83 -33.51 -35.30
C ALA A 18 11.19 -33.49 -34.59
N SER A 19 12.06 -32.57 -35.01
CA SER A 19 13.22 -32.19 -34.21
C SER A 19 13.67 -30.77 -34.57
N GLU A 20 13.92 -29.97 -33.53
CA GLU A 20 14.64 -28.70 -33.57
C GLU A 20 13.85 -27.45 -34.01
N THR A 21 13.00 -26.93 -33.09
CA THR A 21 12.85 -25.48 -32.93
C THR A 21 12.72 -25.07 -31.46
N GLU A 22 13.62 -25.55 -30.61
CA GLU A 22 14.08 -24.81 -29.46
C GLU A 22 15.16 -23.86 -29.92
N SER A 23 14.81 -22.66 -30.36
CA SER A 23 15.83 -21.65 -30.51
C SER A 23 15.24 -20.25 -30.58
N ASN A 24 15.75 -19.45 -29.64
CA ASN A 24 15.92 -18.00 -29.78
C ASN A 24 14.66 -17.12 -29.70
N LEU A 25 13.94 -17.14 -28.58
CA LEU A 25 13.61 -15.87 -27.95
C LEU A 25 14.93 -15.32 -27.38
N GLY A 26 15.70 -14.62 -28.21
CA GLY A 26 16.78 -13.77 -27.77
C GLY A 26 16.16 -12.64 -26.96
N LEU A 27 15.97 -12.87 -25.66
CA LEU A 27 15.87 -11.80 -24.69
C LEU A 27 17.09 -10.91 -24.94
N ILE A 28 16.87 -9.70 -25.45
CA ILE A 28 17.82 -8.61 -25.30
C ILE A 28 17.90 -8.37 -23.80
N LEU A 29 18.73 -9.16 -23.14
CA LEU A 29 19.13 -8.89 -21.78
C LEU A 29 19.89 -7.58 -21.83
N ASP A 30 19.26 -6.54 -21.29
CA ASP A 30 19.94 -5.30 -20.98
C ASP A 30 21.22 -5.66 -20.21
N THR A 31 22.38 -5.39 -20.80
CA THR A 31 23.68 -5.70 -20.25
C THR A 31 24.12 -4.65 -19.22
N THR A 32 23.18 -4.00 -18.54
CA THR A 32 23.49 -3.30 -17.30
C THR A 32 24.08 -4.33 -16.34
N PRO A 33 25.28 -4.10 -15.79
CA PRO A 33 25.92 -5.09 -14.92
C PRO A 33 24.98 -5.38 -13.75
N ALA A 34 24.61 -6.65 -13.56
CA ALA A 34 23.88 -7.10 -12.40
C ALA A 34 24.60 -6.56 -11.16
N TYR A 35 23.89 -5.85 -10.31
CA TYR A 35 24.41 -5.32 -9.06
C TYR A 35 25.11 -6.43 -8.29
N THR A 36 26.41 -6.30 -8.11
CA THR A 36 27.22 -7.27 -7.37
C THR A 36 27.32 -6.76 -5.93
N PRO A 37 26.76 -7.49 -4.92
CA PRO A 37 26.86 -7.07 -3.53
C PRO A 37 28.31 -7.01 -3.10
N THR A 38 28.64 -6.01 -2.32
CA THR A 38 29.93 -5.96 -1.64
C THR A 38 30.05 -7.16 -0.69
N ALA A 39 31.23 -7.78 -0.63
CA ALA A 39 31.55 -8.94 0.20
C ALA A 39 31.21 -8.77 1.71
N ALA A 40 30.88 -7.57 2.14
CA ALA A 40 30.50 -7.20 3.50
C ALA A 40 29.15 -7.77 3.98
N ALA A 41 28.18 -8.01 3.09
CA ALA A 41 26.88 -8.59 3.47
C ALA A 41 26.97 -10.10 3.79
N GLN A 42 28.06 -10.76 3.41
CA GLN A 42 28.24 -12.21 3.59
C GLN A 42 28.88 -12.63 4.93
N SER A 43 29.44 -11.68 5.72
CA SER A 43 30.24 -11.99 6.91
C SER A 43 29.54 -11.81 8.26
N LEU A 44 28.26 -11.43 8.31
CA LEU A 44 27.53 -11.17 9.55
C LEU A 44 27.07 -12.46 10.24
N LYS A 45 27.35 -12.59 11.56
CA LYS A 45 27.00 -13.78 12.36
C LYS A 45 25.49 -13.82 12.65
N VAL A 46 24.83 -14.93 12.29
CA VAL A 46 23.40 -15.20 12.48
C VAL A 46 23.17 -15.95 13.81
N ARG A 47 22.10 -15.62 14.54
CA ARG A 47 21.65 -16.32 15.75
C ARG A 47 20.93 -17.64 15.40
N PRO A 48 21.08 -18.73 16.21
CA PRO A 48 20.62 -20.07 15.82
C PRO A 48 19.12 -20.37 15.96
N ASP A 49 18.29 -19.51 16.57
CA ASP A 49 16.88 -19.82 16.82
C ASP A 49 15.99 -19.31 15.66
N THR A 50 15.64 -20.22 14.77
CA THR A 50 14.70 -19.95 13.66
C THR A 50 13.26 -20.06 14.17
N PRO A 51 12.38 -19.04 13.97
CA PRO A 51 10.95 -19.17 14.26
C PRO A 51 10.33 -20.29 13.42
N ILE A 52 9.35 -21.01 13.99
CA ILE A 52 8.60 -22.02 13.23
C ILE A 52 7.82 -21.31 12.14
N CYS A 53 8.21 -21.56 10.88
CA CYS A 53 7.51 -21.02 9.71
C CYS A 53 6.12 -21.68 9.60
N PRO A 54 5.01 -20.93 9.56
CA PRO A 54 3.66 -21.46 9.47
C PRO A 54 3.27 -21.92 8.05
N TYR A 55 4.17 -21.80 7.08
CA TYR A 55 3.95 -22.25 5.71
C TYR A 55 4.16 -23.75 5.56
N SER A 56 3.65 -24.32 4.48
CA SER A 56 3.80 -25.75 4.15
C SER A 56 5.23 -26.14 3.81
N ARG A 57 6.07 -25.17 3.45
CA ARG A 57 7.49 -25.30 3.11
C ARG A 57 8.31 -24.28 3.90
N PRO A 58 9.61 -24.54 4.18
CA PRO A 58 10.51 -23.52 4.73
C PRO A 58 10.53 -22.26 3.86
N VAL A 59 10.49 -21.08 4.49
CA VAL A 59 10.49 -19.81 3.77
C VAL A 59 11.78 -19.61 2.98
N GLU A 60 12.89 -20.17 3.45
CA GLU A 60 14.19 -20.14 2.78
C GLU A 60 14.14 -20.84 1.41
N GLU A 61 13.47 -21.99 1.31
CA GLU A 61 13.25 -22.71 0.04
C GLU A 61 12.37 -21.90 -0.91
N ILE A 62 11.25 -21.36 -0.40
CA ILE A 62 10.37 -20.48 -1.20
C ILE A 62 11.16 -19.26 -1.71
N ARG A 63 12.03 -18.71 -0.84
CA ARG A 63 12.85 -17.56 -1.18
C ARG A 63 13.86 -17.85 -2.29
N GLU A 64 14.54 -18.97 -2.22
CA GLU A 64 15.53 -19.38 -3.21
C GLU A 64 14.88 -19.63 -4.58
N GLU A 65 13.76 -20.33 -4.60
CA GLU A 65 13.07 -20.67 -5.85
C GLU A 65 12.33 -19.50 -6.49
N GLU A 66 11.59 -18.72 -5.69
CA GLU A 66 10.63 -17.76 -6.20
C GLU A 66 11.13 -16.30 -6.20
N TYR A 67 12.16 -16.02 -5.40
CA TYR A 67 12.70 -14.65 -5.25
C TYR A 67 14.22 -14.57 -5.48
N PRO A 68 14.77 -15.16 -6.58
CA PRO A 68 16.22 -15.17 -6.82
C PRO A 68 16.82 -13.77 -6.94
N HIS A 69 16.03 -12.79 -7.41
CA HIS A 69 16.42 -11.37 -7.52
C HIS A 69 16.61 -10.68 -6.14
N MET A 70 16.19 -11.29 -5.04
CA MET A 70 16.44 -10.81 -3.68
C MET A 70 17.72 -11.40 -3.06
N SER A 71 18.49 -12.20 -3.79
CA SER A 71 19.74 -12.82 -3.30
C SER A 71 20.85 -11.79 -3.02
N ASN A 72 20.79 -10.62 -3.66
CA ASN A 72 21.86 -9.63 -3.68
C ASN A 72 21.70 -8.52 -2.62
N GLY A 73 20.80 -8.68 -1.65
CA GLY A 73 20.60 -7.70 -0.59
C GLY A 73 19.52 -8.11 0.39
N VAL A 74 19.34 -7.28 1.41
CA VAL A 74 18.30 -7.43 2.44
C VAL A 74 17.25 -6.36 2.23
N TYR A 75 16.09 -6.75 1.68
CA TYR A 75 15.01 -5.83 1.38
C TYR A 75 14.02 -5.74 2.55
N LEU A 76 13.91 -4.55 3.14
CA LEU A 76 13.09 -4.27 4.33
C LEU A 76 12.15 -3.06 4.13
N ASP A 77 11.70 -2.80 2.90
CA ASP A 77 10.68 -1.78 2.60
C ASP A 77 9.39 -2.38 2.00
N HIS A 78 8.95 -3.53 2.51
CA HIS A 78 7.73 -4.21 2.05
C HIS A 78 6.45 -3.38 2.28
N SER A 79 6.42 -2.47 3.26
CA SER A 79 5.30 -1.52 3.44
C SER A 79 5.22 -0.45 2.35
N GLY A 80 6.28 -0.21 1.60
CA GLY A 80 6.29 0.65 0.41
C GLY A 80 5.73 -0.11 -0.79
N THR A 81 6.41 -1.20 -1.15
CA THR A 81 5.97 -2.23 -2.08
C THR A 81 6.60 -3.55 -1.69
N THR A 82 5.90 -4.67 -1.86
CA THR A 82 6.53 -5.98 -1.69
C THR A 82 7.16 -6.44 -2.99
N ILE A 83 7.81 -7.60 -2.98
CA ILE A 83 8.49 -8.17 -4.14
C ILE A 83 7.62 -9.28 -4.73
N TYR A 84 7.62 -9.41 -6.04
CA TYR A 84 6.83 -10.40 -6.77
C TYR A 84 7.56 -11.74 -6.93
N ALA A 85 6.81 -12.84 -6.95
CA ALA A 85 7.34 -14.18 -7.19
C ALA A 85 7.70 -14.39 -8.68
N ARG A 86 8.75 -15.16 -8.95
CA ARG A 86 9.15 -15.54 -10.32
C ARG A 86 8.03 -16.27 -11.05
N SER A 87 7.38 -17.23 -10.39
CA SER A 87 6.28 -18.00 -10.98
C SER A 87 5.11 -17.11 -11.39
N LEU A 88 4.82 -16.04 -10.66
CA LEU A 88 3.80 -15.06 -11.04
C LEU A 88 4.10 -14.47 -12.42
N ILE A 89 5.31 -13.96 -12.62
CA ILE A 89 5.71 -13.34 -13.89
C ILE A 89 5.68 -14.36 -15.04
N THR A 90 6.17 -15.56 -14.79
CA THR A 90 6.17 -16.65 -15.77
C THR A 90 4.74 -17.03 -16.20
N ARG A 91 3.81 -17.18 -15.24
CA ARG A 91 2.40 -17.50 -15.53
C ARG A 91 1.70 -16.37 -16.29
N VAL A 92 1.93 -15.12 -15.90
CA VAL A 92 1.37 -13.96 -16.61
C VAL A 92 1.89 -13.90 -18.05
N ALA A 93 3.20 -14.05 -18.24
CA ALA A 93 3.80 -14.07 -19.59
C ALA A 93 3.22 -15.21 -20.45
N HIS A 94 3.11 -16.42 -19.91
CA HIS A 94 2.50 -17.55 -20.59
C HIS A 94 1.04 -17.27 -20.96
N LYS A 95 0.23 -16.78 -20.02
CA LYS A 95 -1.18 -16.45 -20.23
C LYS A 95 -1.37 -15.42 -21.35
N LEU A 96 -0.53 -14.39 -21.39
CA LEU A 96 -0.61 -13.33 -22.39
C LEU A 96 -0.12 -13.78 -23.78
N THR A 97 0.80 -14.73 -23.86
CA THR A 97 1.35 -15.22 -25.14
C THR A 97 0.53 -16.35 -25.76
N THR A 98 -0.29 -17.04 -24.98
CA THR A 98 -1.09 -18.19 -25.44
C THR A 98 -2.57 -17.86 -25.68
N ASN A 99 -3.05 -16.66 -25.31
CA ASN A 99 -4.44 -16.26 -25.49
C ASN A 99 -4.54 -14.92 -26.20
N LEU A 100 -5.61 -14.75 -26.96
CA LEU A 100 -5.95 -13.48 -27.60
C LEU A 100 -6.95 -12.71 -26.73
N TYR A 101 -6.53 -11.55 -26.22
CA TYR A 101 -7.35 -10.65 -25.42
C TYR A 101 -7.71 -9.40 -26.20
N GLY A 102 -9.02 -9.12 -26.32
CA GLY A 102 -9.54 -7.91 -26.98
C GLY A 102 -9.92 -6.82 -25.97
N ASN A 103 -10.24 -5.64 -26.48
CA ASN A 103 -10.79 -4.56 -25.65
C ASN A 103 -12.17 -4.98 -25.11
N PRO A 104 -12.40 -5.03 -23.78
CA PRO A 104 -13.67 -5.49 -23.19
C PRO A 104 -14.92 -4.69 -23.62
N HIS A 105 -14.74 -3.49 -24.17
CA HIS A 105 -15.86 -2.68 -24.69
C HIS A 105 -16.28 -3.06 -26.13
N SER A 106 -15.56 -3.95 -26.80
CA SER A 106 -15.91 -4.43 -28.15
C SER A 106 -16.86 -5.62 -28.07
N ALA A 107 -17.52 -5.95 -29.20
CA ALA A 107 -18.49 -7.06 -29.25
C ALA A 107 -17.93 -8.32 -29.94
N ASN A 108 -16.61 -8.41 -30.15
CA ASN A 108 -15.97 -9.59 -30.70
C ASN A 108 -15.61 -10.63 -29.64
N GLU A 109 -15.34 -11.87 -30.04
CA GLU A 109 -15.05 -12.98 -29.14
C GLU A 109 -13.86 -12.71 -28.19
N PRO A 110 -12.68 -12.20 -28.64
CA PRO A 110 -11.58 -11.86 -27.75
C PRO A 110 -11.95 -10.80 -26.69
N ALA A 111 -12.86 -9.87 -27.03
CA ALA A 111 -13.34 -8.86 -26.11
C ALA A 111 -14.24 -9.46 -25.03
N HIS A 112 -15.17 -10.34 -25.41
CA HIS A 112 -16.00 -11.08 -24.46
C HIS A 112 -15.16 -11.96 -23.53
N HIS A 113 -14.12 -12.61 -24.07
CA HIS A 113 -13.18 -13.38 -23.27
C HIS A 113 -12.48 -12.48 -22.21
N SER A 114 -11.98 -11.32 -22.62
CA SER A 114 -11.35 -10.36 -21.70
C SER A 114 -12.32 -9.89 -20.62
N GLY A 115 -13.55 -9.55 -20.98
CA GLY A 115 -14.60 -9.11 -20.03
C GLY A 115 -14.90 -10.18 -19.00
N SER A 116 -15.19 -11.40 -19.43
CA SER A 116 -15.45 -12.53 -18.54
C SER A 116 -14.28 -12.82 -17.58
N MET A 117 -13.05 -12.70 -18.05
CA MET A 117 -11.87 -12.87 -17.21
C MET A 117 -11.75 -11.74 -16.17
N VAL A 118 -12.04 -10.49 -16.54
CA VAL A 118 -12.04 -9.35 -15.60
C VAL A 118 -13.05 -9.60 -14.48
N ASP A 119 -14.27 -10.04 -14.81
CA ASP A 119 -15.32 -10.32 -13.83
C ASP A 119 -14.94 -11.49 -12.89
N ASN A 120 -14.34 -12.54 -13.44
CA ASN A 120 -13.84 -13.66 -12.64
C ASN A 120 -12.76 -13.22 -11.64
N VAL A 121 -11.80 -12.39 -12.08
CA VAL A 121 -10.75 -11.88 -11.19
C VAL A 121 -11.30 -10.92 -10.15
N ARG A 122 -12.35 -10.13 -10.48
CA ARG A 122 -13.06 -9.29 -9.52
C ARG A 122 -13.65 -10.14 -8.39
N LEU A 123 -14.35 -11.22 -8.72
CA LEU A 123 -14.89 -12.16 -7.74
C LEU A 123 -13.79 -12.85 -6.92
N GLN A 124 -12.70 -13.27 -7.59
CA GLN A 124 -11.56 -13.87 -6.91
C GLN A 124 -10.90 -12.89 -5.91
N ALA A 125 -10.78 -11.61 -6.29
CA ALA A 125 -10.26 -10.57 -5.40
C ALA A 125 -11.19 -10.30 -4.21
N LEU A 126 -12.51 -10.23 -4.41
CA LEU A 126 -13.49 -10.13 -3.31
C LEU A 126 -13.37 -11.31 -2.35
N HIS A 127 -13.29 -12.54 -2.86
CA HIS A 127 -13.12 -13.74 -2.03
C HIS A 127 -11.79 -13.75 -1.28
N PHE A 128 -10.69 -13.32 -1.92
CA PHE A 128 -9.38 -13.17 -1.26
C PHE A 128 -9.43 -12.20 -0.09
N LEU A 129 -10.18 -11.11 -0.23
CA LEU A 129 -10.38 -10.11 0.82
C LEU A 129 -11.41 -10.55 1.88
N GLY A 130 -12.17 -11.61 1.64
CA GLY A 130 -13.26 -12.07 2.52
C GLY A 130 -14.52 -11.23 2.42
N ALA A 131 -14.71 -10.50 1.31
CA ALA A 131 -15.88 -9.67 1.03
C ALA A 131 -16.90 -10.44 0.16
N ASP A 132 -18.10 -10.68 0.69
CA ASP A 132 -19.16 -11.38 -0.05
C ASP A 132 -19.69 -10.50 -1.21
N PRO A 133 -19.64 -10.98 -2.48
CA PRO A 133 -20.15 -10.26 -3.64
C PRO A 133 -21.64 -9.87 -3.55
N ALA A 134 -22.43 -10.56 -2.74
CA ALA A 134 -23.83 -10.18 -2.49
C ALA A 134 -23.96 -8.83 -1.78
N HIS A 135 -22.98 -8.44 -0.99
CA HIS A 135 -23.00 -7.24 -0.15
C HIS A 135 -21.98 -6.18 -0.54
N PHE A 136 -20.95 -6.58 -1.28
CA PHE A 136 -19.83 -5.72 -1.67
C PHE A 136 -19.61 -5.77 -3.17
N ASP A 137 -19.08 -4.66 -3.69
CA ASP A 137 -18.57 -4.59 -5.05
C ASP A 137 -17.13 -4.08 -5.02
N LEU A 138 -16.34 -4.45 -6.02
CA LEU A 138 -14.94 -4.05 -6.14
C LEU A 138 -14.75 -3.24 -7.41
N ILE A 139 -14.26 -2.03 -7.25
CA ILE A 139 -13.91 -1.09 -8.33
C ILE A 139 -12.39 -1.12 -8.49
N PHE A 140 -11.90 -1.49 -9.66
CA PHE A 140 -10.48 -1.43 -9.99
C PHE A 140 -10.04 0.02 -10.19
N VAL A 141 -8.93 0.36 -9.57
CA VAL A 141 -8.29 1.69 -9.64
C VAL A 141 -6.77 1.53 -9.72
N ALA A 142 -6.05 2.60 -10.05
CA ALA A 142 -4.60 2.52 -10.15
C ALA A 142 -3.91 2.15 -8.82
N ASN A 143 -4.43 2.64 -7.69
CA ASN A 143 -3.88 2.40 -6.34
C ASN A 143 -4.84 2.91 -5.26
N ALA A 144 -4.53 2.70 -3.99
CA ALA A 144 -5.32 3.21 -2.87
C ALA A 144 -5.55 4.73 -2.90
N THR A 145 -4.59 5.52 -3.36
CA THR A 145 -4.74 6.98 -3.51
C THR A 145 -5.82 7.34 -4.52
N ALA A 146 -5.90 6.63 -5.64
CA ALA A 146 -6.95 6.81 -6.64
C ALA A 146 -8.33 6.43 -6.07
N ALA A 147 -8.42 5.36 -5.27
CA ALA A 147 -9.64 4.98 -4.56
C ALA A 147 -10.11 6.08 -3.58
N ILE A 148 -9.18 6.59 -2.75
CA ILE A 148 -9.46 7.67 -1.79
C ILE A 148 -9.93 8.93 -2.52
N LYS A 149 -9.28 9.27 -3.65
CA LYS A 149 -9.67 10.42 -4.47
C LYS A 149 -11.07 10.24 -5.04
N LEU A 150 -11.43 9.07 -5.56
CA LEU A 150 -12.76 8.77 -6.09
C LEU A 150 -13.84 8.99 -5.01
N VAL A 151 -13.63 8.49 -3.78
CA VAL A 151 -14.54 8.72 -2.66
C VAL A 151 -14.61 10.21 -2.30
N GLY A 152 -13.48 10.90 -2.14
CA GLY A 152 -13.43 12.32 -1.80
C GLY A 152 -14.13 13.21 -2.82
N ASP A 153 -13.91 12.96 -4.12
CA ASP A 153 -14.57 13.69 -5.21
C ASP A 153 -16.08 13.45 -5.19
N ALA A 154 -16.55 12.22 -4.97
CA ALA A 154 -17.98 11.92 -4.88
C ALA A 154 -18.64 12.65 -3.70
N PHE A 155 -17.99 12.69 -2.53
CA PHE A 155 -18.48 13.44 -1.37
C PHE A 155 -18.55 14.94 -1.63
N ARG A 156 -17.53 15.52 -2.28
CA ARG A 156 -17.55 16.92 -2.71
C ARG A 156 -18.71 17.18 -3.66
N ASP A 157 -18.86 16.38 -4.72
CA ASP A 157 -19.88 16.57 -5.75
C ASP A 157 -21.30 16.46 -5.18
N LEU A 158 -21.50 15.50 -4.25
CA LEU A 158 -22.79 15.37 -3.55
C LEU A 158 -23.02 16.54 -2.59
N ALA A 159 -22.02 16.96 -1.84
CA ALA A 159 -22.13 18.09 -0.92
C ALA A 159 -22.54 19.39 -1.64
N GLU A 160 -22.04 19.65 -2.84
CA GLU A 160 -22.42 20.82 -3.65
C GLU A 160 -23.90 20.83 -4.04
N GLN A 161 -24.60 19.68 -4.00
CA GLN A 161 -26.02 19.53 -4.27
C GLN A 161 -26.90 19.69 -3.03
N THR A 162 -26.28 19.72 -1.83
CA THR A 162 -26.97 19.79 -0.53
C THR A 162 -26.97 21.23 0.03
N PRO A 163 -27.92 21.59 0.92
CA PRO A 163 -27.85 22.84 1.64
C PRO A 163 -26.54 22.99 2.41
N GLY A 164 -25.89 24.14 2.32
CA GLY A 164 -24.58 24.40 2.94
C GLY A 164 -23.38 24.04 2.07
N LYS A 165 -23.57 23.26 1.00
CA LYS A 165 -22.56 22.92 -0.03
C LYS A 165 -21.22 22.40 0.53
N ARG A 166 -21.24 21.68 1.64
CA ARG A 166 -20.06 21.17 2.34
C ARG A 166 -20.36 19.79 2.93
N PHE A 167 -19.30 18.99 3.11
CA PHE A 167 -19.36 17.77 3.92
C PHE A 167 -18.37 17.87 5.07
N TRP A 168 -18.67 17.19 6.17
CA TRP A 168 -17.75 17.06 7.29
C TRP A 168 -16.75 15.92 7.02
N TYR A 169 -15.49 16.15 7.37
CA TYR A 169 -14.42 15.16 7.21
C TYR A 169 -13.66 14.93 8.51
N GLY A 170 -13.74 13.72 9.07
CA GLY A 170 -12.93 13.29 10.19
C GLY A 170 -11.84 12.33 9.75
N TYR A 171 -10.61 12.49 10.24
CA TYR A 171 -9.54 11.54 9.96
C TYR A 171 -8.62 11.32 11.15
N HIS A 172 -8.00 10.13 11.23
CA HIS A 172 -7.08 9.81 12.31
C HIS A 172 -5.67 10.35 12.03
N THR A 173 -4.93 10.76 13.08
CA THR A 173 -3.58 11.34 12.96
C THR A 173 -2.57 10.42 12.27
N GLU A 174 -2.73 9.10 12.37
CA GLU A 174 -1.87 8.12 11.72
C GLU A 174 -2.22 7.88 10.23
N ALA A 175 -3.08 8.73 9.66
CA ALA A 175 -3.48 8.65 8.27
C ALA A 175 -2.32 8.95 7.30
N HIS A 176 -2.27 8.17 6.21
CA HIS A 176 -1.42 8.45 5.07
C HIS A 176 -1.81 9.80 4.42
N THR A 177 -0.85 10.49 3.79
CA THR A 177 -1.09 11.78 3.10
C THR A 177 -2.27 11.76 2.15
N SER A 178 -2.60 10.64 1.54
CA SER A 178 -3.76 10.50 0.65
C SER A 178 -5.09 10.70 1.38
N LEU A 179 -5.24 10.22 2.62
CA LEU A 179 -6.40 10.50 3.46
C LEU A 179 -6.37 11.95 3.96
N VAL A 180 -5.19 12.41 4.42
CA VAL A 180 -5.04 13.80 4.91
C VAL A 180 -5.47 14.81 3.84
N GLY A 181 -5.16 14.54 2.57
CA GLY A 181 -5.48 15.43 1.44
C GLY A 181 -6.98 15.65 1.21
N VAL A 182 -7.85 14.73 1.61
CA VAL A 182 -9.31 14.86 1.48
C VAL A 182 -9.86 16.04 2.29
N ARG A 183 -9.19 16.48 3.36
CA ARG A 183 -9.57 17.67 4.14
C ARG A 183 -9.66 18.94 3.29
N GLU A 184 -8.86 19.04 2.23
CA GLU A 184 -8.89 20.22 1.32
C GLU A 184 -10.19 20.27 0.50
N LEU A 185 -10.86 19.12 0.27
CA LEU A 185 -12.16 19.03 -0.38
C LEU A 185 -13.32 19.39 0.56
N ALA A 186 -13.19 19.10 1.86
CA ALA A 186 -14.17 19.44 2.89
C ALA A 186 -14.14 20.93 3.27
N GLY A 187 -12.95 21.57 3.14
CA GLY A 187 -12.69 22.94 3.54
C GLY A 187 -12.23 23.09 4.99
N ARG A 188 -11.56 24.21 5.28
CA ARG A 188 -10.80 24.43 6.53
C ARG A 188 -11.60 24.27 7.83
N GLU A 189 -12.88 24.63 7.83
CA GLU A 189 -13.73 24.61 9.04
C GLU A 189 -14.54 23.32 9.19
N ASN A 190 -14.47 22.41 8.20
CA ASN A 190 -15.31 21.22 8.15
C ASN A 190 -14.54 19.93 8.32
N HIS A 191 -13.30 19.97 8.84
CA HIS A 191 -12.54 18.76 9.11
C HIS A 191 -11.99 18.72 10.53
N VAL A 192 -11.79 17.49 11.02
CA VAL A 192 -11.21 17.19 12.34
C VAL A 192 -10.15 16.12 12.19
N CYS A 193 -8.97 16.36 12.76
CA CYS A 193 -7.94 15.34 12.95
C CYS A 193 -8.06 14.75 14.36
N PHE A 194 -8.43 13.49 14.45
CA PHE A 194 -8.43 12.73 15.71
C PHE A 194 -7.00 12.31 16.06
N ARG A 195 -6.47 12.88 17.14
CA ARG A 195 -5.07 12.66 17.52
C ARG A 195 -4.82 11.33 18.22
N THR A 196 -5.86 10.72 18.79
CA THR A 196 -5.79 9.45 19.54
C THR A 196 -7.06 8.62 19.34
N ASP A 197 -6.99 7.32 19.61
CA ASP A 197 -8.16 6.44 19.64
C ASP A 197 -9.20 6.90 20.68
N ALA A 198 -8.73 7.45 21.79
CA ALA A 198 -9.62 8.03 22.82
C ALA A 198 -10.42 9.22 22.28
N SER A 199 -9.83 10.05 21.41
CA SER A 199 -10.55 11.16 20.77
C SER A 199 -11.61 10.67 19.79
N VAL A 200 -11.36 9.57 19.07
CA VAL A 200 -12.39 8.89 18.24
C VAL A 200 -13.50 8.34 19.13
N SER A 201 -13.14 7.63 20.22
CA SER A 201 -14.11 7.06 21.17
C SER A 201 -15.00 8.14 21.81
N SER A 202 -14.42 9.29 22.15
CA SER A 202 -15.18 10.44 22.66
C SER A 202 -16.16 11.00 21.63
N TRP A 203 -15.75 11.10 20.36
CA TRP A 203 -16.61 11.55 19.27
C TRP A 203 -17.78 10.60 19.00
N LEU A 204 -17.60 9.32 19.20
CA LEU A 204 -18.65 8.30 19.05
C LEU A 204 -19.73 8.37 20.15
N THR A 205 -19.52 9.14 21.21
CA THR A 205 -20.50 9.29 22.31
C THR A 205 -21.56 10.36 22.00
N PRO A 206 -22.84 10.19 22.45
CA PRO A 206 -23.92 11.12 22.12
C PRO A 206 -23.76 12.56 22.63
N THR A 207 -22.85 12.78 23.58
CA THR A 207 -22.64 14.10 24.25
C THR A 207 -21.61 14.97 23.54
N THR A 208 -21.04 14.52 22.45
CA THR A 208 -19.95 15.24 21.77
C THR A 208 -20.51 16.38 20.89
N PRO A 209 -19.98 17.63 21.00
CA PRO A 209 -20.39 18.75 20.15
C PRO A 209 -19.95 18.61 18.67
N LEU A 210 -19.04 17.69 18.38
CA LEU A 210 -18.44 17.47 17.04
C LEU A 210 -19.30 16.64 16.09
N SER A 211 -20.61 16.53 16.33
CA SER A 211 -21.51 15.81 15.42
C SER A 211 -21.63 16.54 14.10
N PRO A 212 -21.38 15.87 12.98
CA PRO A 212 -21.55 16.47 11.67
C PRO A 212 -23.01 16.86 11.45
N GLN A 213 -23.23 18.10 11.02
CA GLN A 213 -24.54 18.53 10.54
C GLN A 213 -24.57 18.30 9.03
N GLY A 214 -25.23 17.23 8.59
CA GLY A 214 -25.28 16.83 7.19
C GLY A 214 -24.33 15.69 6.82
N LEU A 215 -23.93 15.64 5.54
CA LEU A 215 -23.07 14.58 5.00
C LEU A 215 -21.70 14.55 5.67
N GLY A 216 -21.26 13.41 6.14
CA GLY A 216 -19.98 13.21 6.82
C GLY A 216 -19.21 12.00 6.32
N LEU A 217 -17.87 12.10 6.28
CA LEU A 217 -16.95 11.00 6.01
C LEU A 217 -15.92 10.89 7.13
N PHE A 218 -15.85 9.74 7.79
CA PHE A 218 -14.79 9.40 8.73
C PHE A 218 -13.81 8.42 8.09
N ALA A 219 -12.53 8.80 7.98
CA ALA A 219 -11.49 8.02 7.33
C ALA A 219 -10.34 7.70 8.28
N TYR A 220 -9.84 6.47 8.24
CA TYR A 220 -8.73 6.05 9.08
C TYR A 220 -7.96 4.87 8.46
N PRO A 221 -6.65 4.71 8.77
CA PRO A 221 -5.91 3.53 8.35
C PRO A 221 -6.26 2.34 9.24
N GLY A 222 -6.43 1.15 8.67
CA GLY A 222 -6.56 -0.08 9.45
C GLY A 222 -5.25 -0.48 10.15
N GLN A 223 -4.13 -0.02 9.61
CA GLN A 223 -2.80 -0.16 10.17
C GLN A 223 -1.97 1.08 9.88
N SER A 224 -1.30 1.63 10.90
CA SER A 224 -0.32 2.69 10.72
C SER A 224 0.80 2.24 9.76
N ASN A 225 0.98 2.98 8.68
CA ASN A 225 2.09 2.70 7.77
C ASN A 225 3.46 3.16 8.32
N LEU A 226 3.45 3.87 9.44
CA LEU A 226 4.63 4.28 10.18
C LEU A 226 5.09 3.21 11.17
N THR A 227 4.24 2.91 12.16
CA THR A 227 4.60 2.06 13.31
C THR A 227 4.19 0.60 13.14
N GLY A 228 3.27 0.31 12.22
CA GLY A 228 2.64 -1.00 12.08
C GLY A 228 1.51 -1.26 13.08
N ARG A 229 1.22 -0.34 14.03
CA ARG A 229 0.11 -0.47 14.97
C ARG A 229 -1.21 -0.64 14.21
N ARG A 230 -2.04 -1.59 14.63
CA ARG A 230 -3.37 -1.82 14.05
C ARG A 230 -4.42 -1.03 14.82
N LEU A 231 -5.29 -0.36 14.07
CA LEU A 231 -6.36 0.46 14.59
C LEU A 231 -7.67 -0.36 14.64
N PRO A 232 -8.63 0.01 15.51
CA PRO A 232 -9.87 -0.76 15.68
C PRO A 232 -10.71 -0.85 14.41
N LEU A 233 -10.92 -2.06 13.90
CA LEU A 233 -11.83 -2.33 12.78
C LEU A 233 -13.31 -2.24 13.19
N THR A 234 -13.61 -2.02 14.46
CA THR A 234 -14.97 -1.86 15.01
C THR A 234 -15.54 -0.46 14.85
N TRP A 235 -14.74 0.55 14.52
CA TRP A 235 -15.22 1.93 14.38
C TRP A 235 -16.35 2.12 13.36
N PRO A 236 -16.39 1.46 12.19
CA PRO A 236 -17.52 1.56 11.28
C PRO A 236 -18.84 1.10 11.91
N SER A 237 -18.82 0.00 12.64
CA SER A 237 -19.98 -0.48 13.39
C SER A 237 -20.45 0.52 14.44
N LEU A 238 -19.51 1.13 15.18
CA LEU A 238 -19.81 2.13 16.21
C LEU A 238 -20.39 3.41 15.61
N VAL A 239 -19.86 3.90 14.48
CA VAL A 239 -20.45 5.04 13.74
C VAL A 239 -21.90 4.73 13.36
N ARG A 240 -22.17 3.55 12.86
CA ARG A 240 -23.50 3.12 12.41
C ARG A 240 -24.47 2.89 13.57
N SER A 241 -23.96 2.55 14.75
CA SER A 241 -24.75 2.37 15.97
C SER A 241 -25.03 3.70 16.68
N ALA A 242 -24.23 4.74 16.46
CA ALA A 242 -24.38 6.02 17.11
C ALA A 242 -25.56 6.81 16.52
N PRO A 243 -26.64 7.14 17.30
CA PRO A 243 -27.84 7.77 16.78
C PRO A 243 -27.60 9.10 16.08
N HIS A 244 -26.58 9.86 16.50
CA HIS A 244 -26.22 11.19 15.98
C HIS A 244 -25.35 11.14 14.71
N LEU A 245 -24.81 9.96 14.35
CA LEU A 245 -23.91 9.75 13.21
C LEU A 245 -24.54 8.90 12.09
N ARG A 246 -25.28 7.87 12.49
CA ARG A 246 -25.73 6.76 11.62
C ARG A 246 -26.46 7.18 10.33
N ALA A 247 -27.13 8.33 10.35
CA ALA A 247 -27.96 8.78 9.23
C ALA A 247 -27.15 9.41 8.11
N ASN A 248 -26.00 10.04 8.42
CA ASN A 248 -25.31 10.91 7.50
C ASN A 248 -23.79 10.72 7.46
N THR A 249 -23.23 9.84 8.29
CA THR A 249 -21.77 9.62 8.36
C THR A 249 -21.39 8.27 7.79
N TYR A 250 -20.51 8.30 6.82
CA TYR A 250 -19.93 7.13 6.14
C TYR A 250 -18.49 6.92 6.58
N THR A 251 -17.98 5.72 6.39
CA THR A 251 -16.66 5.32 6.83
C THR A 251 -15.77 4.87 5.67
N LEU A 252 -14.50 5.32 5.67
CA LEU A 252 -13.48 4.93 4.71
C LEU A 252 -12.32 4.29 5.45
N LEU A 253 -12.10 3.01 5.25
CA LEU A 253 -10.97 2.25 5.76
C LEU A 253 -9.83 2.27 4.73
N ASP A 254 -8.68 2.81 5.08
CA ASP A 254 -7.45 2.59 4.33
C ASP A 254 -6.79 1.28 4.79
N ALA A 255 -6.95 0.25 3.98
CA ALA A 255 -6.39 -1.07 4.23
C ALA A 255 -5.04 -1.30 3.53
N ALA A 256 -4.44 -0.28 2.89
CA ALA A 256 -3.24 -0.45 2.07
C ALA A 256 -2.03 -1.01 2.85
N ALA A 257 -1.86 -0.63 4.12
CA ALA A 257 -0.82 -1.19 4.98
C ALA A 257 -1.29 -2.47 5.69
N LEU A 258 -2.56 -2.57 6.04
CA LEU A 258 -3.14 -3.72 6.73
C LEU A 258 -3.12 -4.98 5.86
N ALA A 259 -3.52 -4.85 4.60
CA ALA A 259 -3.62 -5.98 3.65
C ALA A 259 -2.28 -6.66 3.34
N VAL A 260 -1.15 -6.02 3.65
CA VAL A 260 0.19 -6.60 3.40
C VAL A 260 0.42 -7.86 4.23
N THR A 261 -0.02 -7.86 5.50
CA THR A 261 0.28 -8.91 6.48
C THR A 261 -0.92 -9.33 7.33
N ALA A 262 -2.14 -8.97 6.93
CA ALA A 262 -3.35 -9.34 7.65
C ALA A 262 -4.47 -9.79 6.71
N PRO A 263 -5.27 -10.81 7.09
CA PRO A 263 -6.54 -11.09 6.44
C PRO A 263 -7.51 -9.93 6.69
N LEU A 264 -8.28 -9.56 5.67
CA LEU A 264 -9.32 -8.52 5.78
C LEU A 264 -10.72 -9.09 6.07
N ALA A 265 -10.87 -10.41 6.13
CA ALA A 265 -12.16 -11.06 6.33
C ALA A 265 -12.94 -10.56 7.56
N SER A 266 -12.24 -10.23 8.66
CA SER A 266 -12.87 -9.67 9.85
C SER A 266 -13.53 -8.30 9.64
N ALA A 267 -13.04 -7.51 8.67
CA ALA A 267 -13.64 -6.21 8.32
C ALA A 267 -14.93 -6.36 7.49
N PHE A 268 -15.13 -7.51 6.84
CA PHE A 268 -16.25 -7.76 5.91
C PHE A 268 -17.22 -8.84 6.39
N SER A 269 -16.91 -9.56 7.46
CA SER A 269 -17.70 -10.72 7.94
C SER A 269 -19.15 -10.37 8.31
N ASP A 270 -19.42 -9.15 8.76
CA ASP A 270 -20.76 -8.62 8.97
C ASP A 270 -20.97 -7.38 8.08
N PRO A 271 -21.74 -7.48 6.99
CA PRO A 271 -22.03 -6.35 6.12
C PRO A 271 -22.68 -5.15 6.81
N ALA A 272 -23.40 -5.38 7.93
CA ALA A 272 -23.97 -4.30 8.73
C ALA A 272 -22.92 -3.55 9.54
N ALA A 273 -21.83 -4.18 9.90
CA ALA A 273 -20.72 -3.61 10.68
C ALA A 273 -19.54 -3.13 9.81
N ALA A 274 -19.45 -3.60 8.55
CA ALA A 274 -18.34 -3.35 7.65
C ALA A 274 -18.18 -1.86 7.28
N PRO A 275 -16.96 -1.40 6.92
CA PRO A 275 -16.74 -0.07 6.34
C PRO A 275 -17.61 0.15 5.10
N ASP A 276 -18.02 1.40 4.85
CA ASP A 276 -18.76 1.76 3.65
C ASP A 276 -17.85 1.71 2.41
N PHE A 277 -16.60 2.11 2.60
CA PHE A 277 -15.55 2.13 1.59
C PHE A 277 -14.25 1.57 2.17
N THR A 278 -13.55 0.72 1.40
CA THR A 278 -12.23 0.20 1.79
C THR A 278 -11.28 0.31 0.61
N CYS A 279 -10.15 0.99 0.77
CA CYS A 279 -9.15 1.13 -0.28
C CYS A 279 -7.90 0.30 0.00
N LEU A 280 -7.28 -0.23 -1.06
CA LEU A 280 -6.01 -0.95 -0.98
C LEU A 280 -5.20 -0.88 -2.29
N SER A 281 -3.94 -1.30 -2.22
CA SER A 281 -3.03 -1.40 -3.35
C SER A 281 -2.46 -2.81 -3.43
N PHE A 282 -2.71 -3.53 -4.52
CA PHE A 282 -2.31 -4.92 -4.68
C PHE A 282 -0.79 -5.12 -4.81
N HIS A 283 -0.05 -4.14 -5.37
CA HIS A 283 1.40 -4.21 -5.42
C HIS A 283 2.07 -4.25 -4.03
N LYS A 284 1.38 -3.79 -2.98
CA LYS A 284 1.88 -3.94 -1.60
C LYS A 284 1.69 -5.36 -1.07
N VAL A 285 0.71 -6.12 -1.60
CA VAL A 285 0.41 -7.50 -1.18
C VAL A 285 1.21 -8.50 -2.00
N PHE A 286 1.28 -8.30 -3.33
CA PHE A 286 1.81 -9.28 -4.28
C PHE A 286 3.09 -8.83 -5.01
N GLY A 287 3.47 -7.55 -4.92
CA GLY A 287 4.57 -6.95 -5.66
C GLY A 287 4.22 -6.58 -7.12
N TYR A 288 3.36 -7.32 -7.75
CA TYR A 288 2.82 -7.12 -9.08
C TYR A 288 1.40 -7.73 -9.14
N PRO A 289 0.43 -7.14 -9.86
CA PRO A 289 0.52 -5.95 -10.71
C PRO A 289 0.39 -4.62 -9.96
N ASP A 290 0.76 -3.53 -10.65
CA ASP A 290 0.49 -2.14 -10.23
C ASP A 290 -0.99 -1.83 -10.40
N LEU A 291 -1.79 -2.23 -9.42
CA LEU A 291 -3.23 -2.13 -9.40
C LEU A 291 -3.71 -1.88 -7.95
N GLY A 292 -4.82 -1.19 -7.81
CA GLY A 292 -5.52 -1.03 -6.55
C GLY A 292 -6.99 -1.33 -6.67
N ALA A 293 -7.69 -1.28 -5.55
CA ALA A 293 -9.13 -1.46 -5.50
C ALA A 293 -9.78 -0.54 -4.48
N LEU A 294 -11.04 -0.22 -4.77
CA LEU A 294 -12.02 0.31 -3.84
C LEU A 294 -13.10 -0.76 -3.66
N VAL A 295 -13.15 -1.37 -2.47
CA VAL A 295 -14.27 -2.24 -2.08
C VAL A 295 -15.37 -1.36 -1.51
N VAL A 296 -16.56 -1.45 -2.08
CA VAL A 296 -17.73 -0.63 -1.74
C VAL A 296 -18.82 -1.53 -1.17
N ARG A 297 -19.31 -1.18 0.01
CA ARG A 297 -20.55 -1.78 0.54
C ARG A 297 -21.70 -1.35 -0.36
N ARG A 298 -22.42 -2.29 -0.99
CA ARG A 298 -23.48 -1.99 -1.98
C ARG A 298 -24.53 -1.02 -1.44
N ALA A 299 -24.93 -1.16 -0.19
CA ALA A 299 -25.89 -0.27 0.48
C ALA A 299 -25.43 1.22 0.56
N SER A 300 -24.11 1.47 0.44
CA SER A 300 -23.51 2.81 0.47
C SER A 300 -23.09 3.32 -0.91
N GLY A 301 -23.22 2.49 -1.94
CA GLY A 301 -22.78 2.75 -3.32
C GLY A 301 -23.44 3.95 -3.96
N HIS A 302 -24.68 4.28 -3.57
CA HIS A 302 -25.42 5.43 -4.07
C HIS A 302 -24.66 6.76 -3.90
N ILE A 303 -23.82 6.91 -2.88
CA ILE A 303 -22.97 8.10 -2.70
C ILE A 303 -22.02 8.29 -3.87
N LEU A 304 -21.43 7.21 -4.38
CA LEU A 304 -20.44 7.26 -5.45
C LEU A 304 -21.09 7.44 -6.83
N THR A 305 -22.28 6.86 -7.07
CA THR A 305 -22.97 6.94 -8.36
C THR A 305 -23.58 8.32 -8.62
N LEU A 306 -23.71 9.17 -7.58
CA LEU A 306 -24.16 10.56 -7.69
C LEU A 306 -23.05 11.54 -8.11
N ARG A 307 -21.84 11.07 -8.37
CA ARG A 307 -20.75 11.91 -8.87
C ARG A 307 -21.14 12.61 -10.19
N ARG A 308 -20.57 13.79 -10.42
CA ARG A 308 -20.90 14.58 -11.64
C ARG A 308 -20.14 14.13 -12.87
N TYR A 309 -18.87 13.75 -12.69
CA TYR A 309 -18.03 13.28 -13.79
C TYR A 309 -18.44 11.88 -14.24
N PHE A 310 -18.45 11.67 -15.54
CA PHE A 310 -18.56 10.35 -16.16
C PHE A 310 -17.47 10.18 -17.21
N GLY A 311 -16.84 9.00 -17.26
CA GLY A 311 -15.87 8.63 -18.27
C GLY A 311 -16.45 7.74 -19.36
N GLY A 312 -15.64 7.42 -20.38
CA GLY A 312 -15.99 6.37 -21.33
C GLY A 312 -16.26 5.05 -20.62
N GLY A 313 -17.25 4.30 -21.07
CA GLY A 313 -17.64 3.01 -20.48
C GLY A 313 -18.68 3.10 -19.37
N THR A 314 -18.85 4.24 -18.68
CA THR A 314 -19.73 4.40 -17.51
C THR A 314 -21.11 5.02 -17.82
N VAL A 315 -21.42 5.26 -19.09
CA VAL A 315 -22.71 5.79 -19.56
C VAL A 315 -23.36 4.84 -20.56
N HIS A 316 -24.68 4.75 -20.50
CA HIS A 316 -25.49 4.10 -21.53
C HIS A 316 -25.67 4.98 -22.75
N MET A 317 -25.81 6.28 -22.53
CA MET A 317 -26.07 7.25 -23.60
C MET A 317 -25.63 8.65 -23.19
N VAL A 318 -25.14 9.43 -24.15
CA VAL A 318 -24.77 10.84 -23.96
C VAL A 318 -25.17 11.65 -25.16
N SER A 319 -25.73 12.85 -24.91
CA SER A 319 -26.04 13.84 -25.92
C SER A 319 -25.16 15.07 -25.76
N THR A 320 -24.61 15.58 -26.87
CA THR A 320 -23.73 16.75 -26.92
C THR A 320 -24.40 17.99 -27.53
N GLY A 321 -25.71 17.93 -27.80
CA GLY A 321 -26.47 19.04 -28.36
C GLY A 321 -26.66 20.21 -27.38
N PRO A 322 -27.42 21.27 -27.79
CA PRO A 322 -27.67 22.45 -26.95
C PRO A 322 -28.29 22.11 -25.59
N ASN A 323 -29.06 21.03 -25.50
CA ASN A 323 -29.65 20.49 -24.27
C ASN A 323 -28.92 19.20 -23.90
N ALA A 324 -27.60 19.29 -23.65
CA ALA A 324 -26.77 18.14 -23.32
C ALA A 324 -27.29 17.38 -22.09
N TRP A 325 -27.34 16.06 -22.18
CA TRP A 325 -27.71 15.15 -21.09
C TRP A 325 -26.95 13.81 -21.22
N HIS A 326 -26.92 13.04 -20.18
CA HIS A 326 -26.40 11.69 -20.21
C HIS A 326 -27.24 10.75 -19.35
N LEU A 327 -27.15 9.44 -19.66
CA LEU A 327 -27.72 8.36 -18.88
C LEU A 327 -26.56 7.53 -18.32
N SER A 328 -26.31 7.64 -17.02
CA SER A 328 -25.27 6.86 -16.32
C SER A 328 -25.68 5.38 -16.22
N LYS A 329 -24.70 4.48 -16.30
CA LYS A 329 -24.89 3.06 -15.97
C LYS A 329 -25.21 2.82 -14.49
N GLY A 330 -24.95 3.78 -13.60
CA GLY A 330 -25.36 3.72 -12.19
C GLY A 330 -26.85 3.89 -11.94
N VAL A 331 -27.64 4.16 -12.98
CA VAL A 331 -29.11 4.23 -12.89
C VAL A 331 -29.68 2.93 -13.45
N PRO A 332 -30.46 2.15 -12.66
CA PRO A 332 -31.09 0.94 -13.16
C PRO A 332 -31.94 1.23 -14.41
N ALA A 333 -31.79 0.41 -15.43
CA ALA A 333 -32.63 0.49 -16.63
C ALA A 333 -34.10 0.08 -16.34
N ALA A 334 -34.35 -0.67 -15.25
CA ALA A 334 -35.64 -1.05 -14.74
C ALA A 334 -35.70 -0.78 -13.21
N PRO A 335 -36.89 -0.50 -12.62
CA PRO A 335 -37.03 -0.14 -11.21
C PRO A 335 -36.43 -1.16 -10.22
N ASP A 336 -36.41 -2.45 -10.58
CA ASP A 336 -35.92 -3.56 -9.74
C ASP A 336 -34.58 -4.10 -10.24
N GLY A 337 -33.89 -3.39 -11.14
CA GLY A 337 -32.60 -3.82 -11.70
C GLY A 337 -31.46 -3.62 -10.71
N ASP A 338 -30.73 -4.70 -10.39
CA ASP A 338 -29.44 -4.60 -9.71
C ASP A 338 -28.38 -4.09 -10.71
N VAL A 339 -27.75 -2.98 -10.39
CA VAL A 339 -26.67 -2.41 -11.22
C VAL A 339 -25.36 -2.61 -10.50
N PRO A 340 -24.40 -3.30 -11.12
CA PRO A 340 -23.06 -3.38 -10.57
C PRO A 340 -22.45 -1.97 -10.44
N LEU A 341 -21.93 -1.64 -9.25
CA LEU A 341 -21.37 -0.29 -9.01
C LEU A 341 -20.13 -0.05 -9.87
N HIS A 342 -19.35 -1.08 -10.16
CA HIS A 342 -18.17 -0.97 -11.00
C HIS A 342 -18.49 -0.49 -12.42
N ASP A 343 -19.63 -0.84 -13.01
CA ASP A 343 -20.05 -0.37 -14.32
C ASP A 343 -20.20 1.15 -14.40
N ALA A 344 -20.60 1.78 -13.28
CA ALA A 344 -20.77 3.23 -13.19
C ALA A 344 -19.50 3.98 -12.76
N LEU A 345 -18.50 3.29 -12.23
CA LEU A 345 -17.38 3.92 -11.54
C LEU A 345 -16.01 3.65 -12.19
N GLU A 346 -15.88 2.63 -13.02
CA GLU A 346 -14.65 2.30 -13.74
C GLU A 346 -14.60 3.06 -15.06
N ASP A 347 -13.94 4.23 -15.02
CA ASP A 347 -13.82 5.12 -16.17
C ASP A 347 -12.77 4.65 -17.17
N GLY A 348 -13.15 4.62 -18.45
CA GLY A 348 -12.27 4.25 -19.56
C GLY A 348 -12.05 2.76 -19.68
N THR A 349 -11.17 2.36 -20.61
CA THR A 349 -10.78 0.95 -20.73
C THR A 349 -9.95 0.53 -19.53
N LEU A 350 -10.43 -0.45 -18.80
CA LEU A 350 -9.71 -1.02 -17.65
C LEU A 350 -8.32 -1.54 -18.05
N PRO A 351 -7.34 -1.51 -17.15
CA PRO A 351 -6.04 -2.15 -17.35
C PRO A 351 -6.18 -3.67 -17.26
N PHE A 352 -6.95 -4.29 -18.19
CA PHE A 352 -7.38 -5.67 -18.10
C PHE A 352 -6.21 -6.66 -18.06
N HIS A 353 -5.08 -6.37 -18.70
CA HIS A 353 -3.87 -7.21 -18.56
C HIS A 353 -3.34 -7.23 -17.12
N SER A 354 -3.35 -6.09 -16.42
CA SER A 354 -2.99 -6.03 -14.99
C SER A 354 -4.03 -6.74 -14.11
N ILE A 355 -5.32 -6.69 -14.49
CA ILE A 355 -6.37 -7.42 -13.77
C ILE A 355 -6.17 -8.94 -13.96
N LEU A 356 -5.85 -9.40 -15.17
CA LEU A 356 -5.52 -10.80 -15.41
C LEU A 356 -4.30 -11.26 -14.59
N ALA A 357 -3.29 -10.39 -14.49
CA ALA A 357 -2.12 -10.65 -13.66
C ALA A 357 -2.46 -10.72 -12.16
N LEU A 358 -3.45 -9.96 -11.69
CA LEU A 358 -3.93 -10.04 -10.31
C LEU A 358 -4.53 -11.42 -10.00
N GLY A 359 -5.26 -12.02 -10.93
CA GLY A 359 -5.77 -13.39 -10.75
C GLY A 359 -4.63 -14.38 -10.48
N GLU A 360 -3.58 -14.35 -11.32
CA GLU A 360 -2.39 -15.19 -11.10
C GLU A 360 -1.67 -14.85 -9.79
N ALA A 361 -1.61 -13.57 -9.40
CA ALA A 361 -0.98 -13.14 -8.16
C ALA A 361 -1.67 -13.72 -6.92
N ILE A 362 -3.00 -13.73 -6.90
CA ILE A 362 -3.79 -14.32 -5.82
C ILE A 362 -3.53 -15.84 -5.72
N ASP A 363 -3.51 -16.54 -6.86
CA ASP A 363 -3.30 -17.98 -6.89
C ASP A 363 -1.88 -18.36 -6.45
N VAL A 364 -0.85 -17.71 -7.00
CA VAL A 364 0.55 -17.94 -6.62
C VAL A 364 0.77 -17.63 -5.14
N HIS A 365 0.23 -16.53 -4.63
CA HIS A 365 0.37 -16.17 -3.23
C HIS A 365 -0.25 -17.23 -2.31
N ARG A 366 -1.43 -17.74 -2.65
CA ARG A 366 -2.09 -18.82 -1.90
C ARG A 366 -1.29 -20.13 -1.95
N GLU A 367 -0.74 -20.49 -3.10
CA GLU A 367 0.08 -21.69 -3.27
C GLU A 367 1.37 -21.61 -2.44
N LEU A 368 2.05 -20.46 -2.43
CA LEU A 368 3.31 -20.28 -1.73
C LEU A 368 3.15 -20.17 -0.21
N PHE A 369 2.13 -19.43 0.25
CA PHE A 369 2.00 -19.03 1.65
C PHE A 369 0.77 -19.59 2.37
N GLY A 370 -0.14 -20.28 1.68
CA GLY A 370 -1.32 -20.91 2.25
C GLY A 370 -2.45 -19.95 2.64
N GLY A 371 -2.19 -18.64 2.76
CA GLY A 371 -3.18 -17.63 3.08
C GLY A 371 -2.68 -16.55 4.05
N MET A 372 -3.45 -15.48 4.19
CA MET A 372 -3.05 -14.28 4.93
C MET A 372 -2.90 -14.51 6.45
N ASP A 373 -3.59 -15.49 7.04
CA ASP A 373 -3.39 -15.86 8.44
C ASP A 373 -1.99 -16.44 8.69
N ALA A 374 -1.50 -17.26 7.77
CA ALA A 374 -0.14 -17.81 7.86
C ALA A 374 0.90 -16.70 7.66
N VAL A 375 0.68 -15.80 6.69
CA VAL A 375 1.52 -14.61 6.48
C VAL A 375 1.56 -13.74 7.73
N GLY A 376 0.38 -13.49 8.35
CA GLY A 376 0.29 -12.70 9.58
C GLY A 376 1.10 -13.29 10.73
N ARG A 377 0.98 -14.61 10.97
CA ARG A 377 1.76 -15.30 12.03
C ARG A 377 3.26 -15.28 11.75
N HIS A 378 3.67 -15.57 10.51
CA HIS A 378 5.07 -15.56 10.10
C HIS A 378 5.70 -14.19 10.32
N THR A 379 5.09 -13.17 9.77
CA THR A 379 5.61 -11.79 9.81
C THR A 379 5.55 -11.20 11.21
N ALA A 380 4.56 -11.56 12.05
CA ALA A 380 4.50 -11.14 13.45
C ALA A 380 5.67 -11.71 14.28
N ALA A 381 6.03 -12.99 14.08
CA ALA A 381 7.18 -13.59 14.74
C ALA A 381 8.50 -12.90 14.34
N LEU A 382 8.67 -12.60 13.05
CA LEU A 382 9.83 -11.86 12.55
C LEU A 382 9.87 -10.42 13.05
N ALA A 383 8.72 -9.75 13.14
CA ALA A 383 8.61 -8.39 13.66
C ALA A 383 8.97 -8.31 15.15
N ARG A 384 8.58 -9.32 15.96
CA ARG A 384 9.02 -9.46 17.35
C ARG A 384 10.54 -9.59 17.41
N ARG A 385 11.13 -10.52 16.62
CA ARG A 385 12.59 -10.70 16.56
C ARG A 385 13.30 -9.38 16.19
N MET A 386 12.78 -8.65 15.21
CA MET A 386 13.34 -7.37 14.76
C MET A 386 13.24 -6.30 15.85
N HIS A 387 12.08 -6.17 16.50
CA HIS A 387 11.88 -5.26 17.61
C HIS A 387 12.84 -5.55 18.76
N ASP A 388 12.90 -6.81 19.22
CA ASP A 388 13.73 -7.21 20.35
C ASP A 388 15.23 -7.06 20.02
N GLY A 389 15.63 -7.37 18.77
CA GLY A 389 16.99 -7.15 18.30
C GLY A 389 17.40 -5.67 18.32
N ILE A 390 16.56 -4.79 17.76
CA ILE A 390 16.82 -3.34 17.71
C ILE A 390 16.79 -2.71 19.11
N THR A 391 15.80 -3.05 19.93
CA THR A 391 15.67 -2.50 21.29
C THR A 391 16.74 -3.06 22.26
N GLY A 392 17.31 -4.23 21.94
CA GLY A 392 18.42 -4.83 22.69
C GLY A 392 19.77 -4.16 22.49
N LEU A 393 19.95 -3.35 21.44
CA LEU A 393 21.22 -2.69 21.12
C LEU A 393 21.60 -1.65 22.16
N ARG A 394 22.83 -1.73 22.68
CA ARG A 394 23.36 -0.83 23.72
C ARG A 394 24.77 -0.38 23.38
N HIS A 395 25.06 0.88 23.64
CA HIS A 395 26.43 1.40 23.70
C HIS A 395 27.19 0.81 24.89
N PRO A 396 28.53 0.86 24.91
CA PRO A 396 29.33 0.43 26.07
C PRO A 396 28.95 1.11 27.38
N SER A 397 28.36 2.32 27.31
CA SER A 397 27.83 3.07 28.46
C SER A 397 26.52 2.48 29.02
N GLY A 398 25.93 1.47 28.39
CA GLY A 398 24.60 0.93 28.73
C GLY A 398 23.43 1.69 28.11
N ARG A 399 23.66 2.85 27.47
CA ARG A 399 22.61 3.63 26.79
C ARG A 399 22.07 2.85 25.59
N ALA A 400 20.73 2.95 25.38
CA ALA A 400 20.11 2.39 24.18
C ALA A 400 20.64 3.05 22.91
N ALA A 401 21.02 2.25 21.92
CA ALA A 401 21.52 2.72 20.64
C ALA A 401 20.39 3.05 19.63
N CYS A 402 19.16 2.62 19.92
CA CYS A 402 17.98 2.93 19.09
C CYS A 402 16.80 3.36 19.96
N LYS A 403 16.00 4.30 19.44
CA LYS A 403 14.68 4.66 19.97
C LYS A 403 13.63 4.11 19.02
N VAL A 404 12.79 3.17 19.48
CA VAL A 404 11.68 2.58 18.73
C VAL A 404 10.39 3.29 19.05
N TYR A 405 9.50 3.46 18.04
CA TYR A 405 8.24 4.21 18.14
C TYR A 405 7.03 3.27 18.02
N ALA A 406 6.93 2.32 18.92
CA ALA A 406 5.79 1.41 19.01
C ALA A 406 5.70 0.83 20.42
N ASP A 407 4.53 0.29 20.78
CA ASP A 407 4.34 -0.48 22.01
C ASP A 407 5.03 -1.85 21.84
N GLY A 408 6.04 -2.12 22.65
CA GLY A 408 6.81 -3.36 22.58
C GLY A 408 5.99 -4.60 22.90
N GLU A 409 4.96 -4.49 23.75
CA GLU A 409 4.10 -5.62 24.14
C GLU A 409 3.22 -6.10 22.97
N ALA A 410 2.89 -5.23 22.02
CA ALA A 410 2.07 -5.58 20.85
C ALA A 410 2.81 -6.45 19.81
N PHE A 411 4.14 -6.43 19.77
CA PHE A 411 4.90 -7.23 18.81
C PHE A 411 4.75 -8.73 19.09
N GLY A 412 4.58 -9.50 18.02
CA GLY A 412 4.29 -10.94 18.07
C GLY A 412 2.79 -11.28 18.06
N ASP A 413 1.91 -10.30 18.34
CA ASP A 413 0.46 -10.44 18.18
C ASP A 413 0.01 -9.85 16.83
N PRO A 414 -0.36 -10.70 15.83
CA PRO A 414 -0.80 -10.21 14.54
C PRO A 414 -2.16 -9.49 14.58
N ALA A 415 -2.89 -9.50 15.70
CA ALA A 415 -4.10 -8.70 15.85
C ALA A 415 -3.83 -7.23 16.21
N GLN A 416 -2.69 -6.94 16.87
CA GLN A 416 -2.36 -5.61 17.38
C GLN A 416 -1.27 -4.91 16.57
N GLN A 417 -0.32 -5.68 15.99
CA GLN A 417 0.88 -5.14 15.35
C GLN A 417 1.15 -5.81 14.00
N GLY A 418 1.40 -5.00 12.98
CA GLY A 418 1.90 -5.44 11.68
C GLY A 418 3.43 -5.55 11.65
N ALA A 419 3.95 -6.03 10.55
CA ALA A 419 5.34 -6.36 10.38
C ALA A 419 6.23 -5.14 10.06
N THR A 420 6.16 -4.09 10.88
CA THR A 420 6.85 -2.82 10.67
C THR A 420 7.44 -2.32 11.98
N VAL A 421 8.73 -1.92 11.96
CA VAL A 421 9.42 -1.26 13.08
C VAL A 421 9.92 0.10 12.63
N ALA A 422 9.47 1.16 13.30
CA ALA A 422 9.95 2.53 13.12
C ALA A 422 10.90 2.91 14.26
N PHE A 423 12.07 3.43 13.91
CA PHE A 423 13.09 3.78 14.90
C PHE A 423 13.98 4.93 14.44
N ASN A 424 14.73 5.50 15.38
CA ASN A 424 15.90 6.34 15.11
C ASN A 424 17.11 5.79 15.86
N VAL A 425 18.29 5.96 15.25
CA VAL A 425 19.57 5.62 15.88
C VAL A 425 20.02 6.77 16.79
N VAL A 426 20.51 6.42 17.96
CA VAL A 426 20.98 7.34 19.00
C VAL A 426 22.46 7.07 19.26
N ARG A 427 23.30 8.10 19.28
CA ARG A 427 24.74 7.99 19.57
C ARG A 427 25.00 7.79 21.07
N ALA A 428 26.21 7.45 21.43
CA ALA A 428 26.66 7.26 22.82
C ALA A 428 26.47 8.52 23.69
N ASP A 429 26.55 9.72 23.11
CA ASP A 429 26.29 11.00 23.79
C ASP A 429 24.80 11.33 23.94
N GLY A 430 23.91 10.60 23.25
CA GLY A 430 22.46 10.78 23.28
C GLY A 430 21.90 11.59 22.12
N THR A 431 22.73 12.08 21.21
CA THR A 431 22.28 12.77 20.01
C THR A 431 21.75 11.77 18.96
N PHE A 432 20.83 12.22 18.12
CA PHE A 432 20.31 11.38 17.04
C PHE A 432 21.23 11.35 15.84
N VAL A 433 21.35 10.18 15.21
CA VAL A 433 21.89 10.05 13.86
C VAL A 433 20.79 10.46 12.88
N SER A 434 21.14 11.23 11.83
CA SER A 434 20.20 11.54 10.77
C SER A 434 19.66 10.24 10.13
N TYR A 435 18.35 10.17 9.93
CA TYR A 435 17.73 9.03 9.23
C TYR A 435 18.31 8.84 7.82
N ALA A 436 18.65 9.93 7.13
CA ALA A 436 19.28 9.89 5.80
C ALA A 436 20.68 9.28 5.85
N GLU A 437 21.45 9.53 6.91
CA GLU A 437 22.75 8.89 7.13
C GLU A 437 22.61 7.39 7.38
N VAL A 438 21.59 6.99 8.17
CA VAL A 438 21.30 5.58 8.43
C VAL A 438 20.93 4.87 7.11
N GLU A 439 20.03 5.45 6.32
CA GLU A 439 19.63 4.90 5.02
C GLU A 439 20.81 4.79 4.03
N ARG A 440 21.63 5.83 3.92
CA ARG A 440 22.83 5.82 3.06
C ARG A 440 23.79 4.68 3.44
N ARG A 441 24.15 4.56 4.73
CA ARG A 441 25.05 3.49 5.21
C ARG A 441 24.41 2.11 5.04
N ALA A 442 23.10 1.99 5.24
CA ALA A 442 22.36 0.74 5.01
C ALA A 442 22.45 0.34 3.52
N ASN A 443 22.21 1.28 2.60
CA ASN A 443 22.36 1.04 1.16
C ASN A 443 23.77 0.59 0.78
N GLU A 444 24.81 1.18 1.35
CA GLU A 444 26.20 0.81 1.12
C GLU A 444 26.50 -0.63 1.59
N ARG A 445 25.73 -1.14 2.54
CA ARG A 445 25.82 -2.52 3.07
C ARG A 445 24.83 -3.48 2.43
N GLY A 446 24.05 -3.03 1.43
CA GLY A 446 23.02 -3.85 0.79
C GLY A 446 21.80 -4.12 1.67
N VAL A 447 21.51 -3.24 2.65
CA VAL A 447 20.32 -3.28 3.50
C VAL A 447 19.39 -2.13 3.09
N TYR A 448 18.22 -2.47 2.57
CA TYR A 448 17.29 -1.52 1.99
C TYR A 448 16.14 -1.24 2.95
N VAL A 449 16.14 -0.08 3.56
CA VAL A 449 15.11 0.43 4.48
C VAL A 449 14.48 1.70 3.89
N ARG A 450 13.37 2.12 4.46
CA ARG A 450 12.76 3.42 4.16
C ARG A 450 13.06 4.44 5.22
N SER A 451 13.25 5.72 4.86
CA SER A 451 13.47 6.78 5.84
C SER A 451 12.63 8.04 5.59
N GLY A 452 12.68 8.98 6.53
CA GLY A 452 12.02 10.28 6.46
C GLY A 452 10.59 10.27 7.01
N GLY A 453 9.69 11.03 6.38
CA GLY A 453 8.31 11.22 6.83
C GLY A 453 7.35 10.09 6.47
N VAL A 454 7.76 9.13 5.66
CA VAL A 454 7.04 7.92 5.18
C VAL A 454 5.58 8.16 4.81
N CYS A 455 5.25 9.35 4.33
CA CYS A 455 3.89 9.78 3.98
C CYS A 455 2.86 9.67 5.12
N CYS A 456 3.30 9.74 6.40
CA CYS A 456 2.46 9.72 7.58
C CYS A 456 2.78 10.94 8.47
N PRO A 457 2.42 12.16 8.06
CA PRO A 457 2.88 13.38 8.71
C PRO A 457 2.44 13.47 10.17
N GLY A 458 1.18 13.21 10.48
CA GLY A 458 0.67 13.26 11.84
C GLY A 458 1.26 12.17 12.75
N GLY A 459 1.43 10.96 12.22
CA GLY A 459 2.04 9.84 12.95
C GLY A 459 3.50 10.11 13.30
N VAL A 460 4.30 10.62 12.33
CA VAL A 460 5.71 11.00 12.57
C VAL A 460 5.80 12.09 13.64
N PHE A 461 4.96 13.14 13.59
CA PHE A 461 4.99 14.22 14.57
C PHE A 461 4.61 13.74 15.97
N SER A 462 3.59 12.88 16.06
CA SER A 462 3.22 12.26 17.34
C SER A 462 4.34 11.39 17.89
N ALA A 463 4.96 10.55 17.07
CA ALA A 463 6.05 9.66 17.46
C ALA A 463 7.30 10.43 17.93
N LEU A 464 7.63 11.52 17.25
CA LEU A 464 8.78 12.38 17.58
C LEU A 464 8.47 13.36 18.73
N GLY A 465 7.20 13.53 19.12
CA GLY A 465 6.78 14.46 20.15
C GLY A 465 6.84 15.94 19.70
N TYR A 466 6.61 16.20 18.40
CA TYR A 466 6.58 17.55 17.87
C TYR A 466 5.30 18.31 18.24
N GLU A 467 5.47 19.57 18.58
CA GLU A 467 4.41 20.56 18.67
C GLU A 467 4.26 21.32 17.33
N ASP A 468 3.08 21.88 17.07
CA ASP A 468 2.77 22.55 15.78
C ASP A 468 3.75 23.69 15.42
N TRP A 469 4.25 24.43 16.42
CA TRP A 469 5.22 25.51 16.22
C TRP A 469 6.61 24.99 15.77
N GLN A 470 7.00 23.79 16.21
CA GLN A 470 8.26 23.16 15.81
C GLN A 470 8.23 22.79 14.32
N MET A 471 7.06 22.42 13.81
CA MET A 471 6.87 22.19 12.39
C MET A 471 7.01 23.46 11.56
N GLY A 472 6.46 24.57 12.05
CA GLY A 472 6.68 25.89 11.44
C GLY A 472 8.16 26.25 11.36
N ARG A 473 8.91 25.95 12.43
CA ARG A 473 10.37 26.14 12.47
C ARG A 473 11.11 25.23 11.51
N ALA A 474 10.75 23.95 11.46
CA ALA A 474 11.37 23.01 10.55
C ALA A 474 11.19 23.46 9.07
N ARG A 475 9.98 23.90 8.72
CA ARG A 475 9.68 24.49 7.41
C ARG A 475 10.54 25.73 7.14
N SER A 476 10.66 26.66 8.10
CA SER A 476 11.47 27.87 7.96
C SER A 476 12.96 27.57 7.84
N ALA A 477 13.42 26.43 8.36
CA ALA A 477 14.78 25.91 8.20
C ALA A 477 14.98 25.14 6.88
N GLY A 478 13.97 25.11 5.98
CA GLY A 478 14.04 24.46 4.66
C GLY A 478 13.70 22.97 4.67
N HIS A 479 13.15 22.44 5.77
CA HIS A 479 12.72 21.04 5.79
C HIS A 479 11.47 20.83 4.93
N HIS A 480 11.54 19.89 3.98
CA HIS A 480 10.42 19.42 3.19
C HIS A 480 10.64 17.94 2.81
N CYS A 481 9.57 17.25 2.40
CA CYS A 481 9.69 15.88 1.90
C CYS A 481 10.65 15.81 0.71
N GLY A 482 11.60 14.86 0.76
CA GLY A 482 12.65 14.71 -0.26
C GLY A 482 13.90 15.54 -0.01
N ASN A 483 13.93 16.41 1.01
CA ASN A 483 15.16 17.07 1.44
C ASN A 483 15.88 16.25 2.52
N GLU A 484 16.70 15.31 2.09
CA GLU A 484 17.44 14.39 2.96
C GLU A 484 18.55 15.08 3.77
N ARG A 485 18.92 16.32 3.39
CA ARG A 485 20.03 17.06 4.01
C ARG A 485 19.73 17.57 5.42
N ILE A 486 18.45 17.65 5.79
CA ILE A 486 18.03 18.19 7.10
C ILE A 486 17.34 17.09 7.91
N GLY A 487 18.09 16.08 8.32
CA GLY A 487 17.58 14.93 9.09
C GLY A 487 17.44 15.19 10.59
N VAL A 488 18.10 16.23 11.12
CA VAL A 488 18.04 16.65 12.55
C VAL A 488 18.02 18.17 12.63
N ILE A 489 17.07 18.72 13.40
CA ILE A 489 16.95 20.16 13.66
C ILE A 489 16.86 20.37 15.18
N HIS A 490 17.79 21.16 15.74
CA HIS A 490 17.82 21.42 17.19
C HIS A 490 17.73 20.13 18.03
N ASP A 491 18.59 19.17 17.71
CA ASP A 491 18.70 17.86 18.37
C ASP A 491 17.48 16.94 18.24
N LEU A 492 16.48 17.31 17.42
CA LEU A 492 15.33 16.48 17.13
C LEU A 492 15.38 15.95 15.69
N PRO A 493 15.11 14.65 15.47
CA PRO A 493 15.04 14.09 14.11
C PRO A 493 13.80 14.62 13.39
N THR A 494 13.89 14.88 12.09
CA THR A 494 12.79 15.38 11.26
C THR A 494 12.03 14.24 10.55
N GLY A 495 12.45 13.00 10.76
CA GLY A 495 11.86 11.79 10.25
C GLY A 495 12.41 10.57 10.98
N ILE A 496 12.06 9.41 10.49
CA ILE A 496 12.42 8.11 11.10
C ILE A 496 13.06 7.18 10.08
N VAL A 497 13.64 6.09 10.54
CA VAL A 497 13.94 4.90 9.73
C VAL A 497 12.84 3.88 9.95
N ARG A 498 12.36 3.25 8.87
CA ARG A 498 11.33 2.22 8.90
C ARG A 498 11.85 0.95 8.23
N ALA A 499 11.86 -0.14 8.97
CA ALA A 499 12.06 -1.49 8.44
C ALA A 499 10.72 -2.23 8.43
N SER A 500 10.41 -2.92 7.34
CA SER A 500 9.16 -3.68 7.19
C SER A 500 9.38 -4.98 6.44
N LEU A 501 8.62 -6.00 6.82
CA LEU A 501 8.74 -7.38 6.37
C LEU A 501 7.56 -7.78 5.49
N GLY A 502 7.79 -8.70 4.56
CA GLY A 502 6.78 -9.30 3.70
C GLY A 502 6.66 -10.80 3.92
N ALA A 503 5.73 -11.45 3.18
CA ALA A 503 5.49 -12.88 3.31
C ALA A 503 6.74 -13.75 3.09
N MET A 504 7.65 -13.34 2.22
CA MET A 504 8.89 -14.04 1.88
C MET A 504 10.09 -13.67 2.76
N SER A 505 9.93 -12.78 3.74
CA SER A 505 11.04 -12.35 4.60
C SER A 505 11.53 -13.47 5.50
N THR A 506 12.83 -13.47 5.80
CA THR A 506 13.51 -14.51 6.60
C THR A 506 14.07 -13.95 7.91
N ALA A 507 14.30 -14.82 8.89
CA ALA A 507 14.97 -14.45 10.14
C ALA A 507 16.38 -13.88 9.89
N ARG A 508 17.09 -14.39 8.88
CA ARG A 508 18.42 -13.90 8.49
C ARG A 508 18.41 -12.42 8.11
N GLU A 509 17.37 -11.94 7.40
CA GLU A 509 17.28 -10.53 7.02
C GLU A 509 17.15 -9.62 8.24
N VAL A 510 16.39 -10.06 9.24
CA VAL A 510 16.27 -9.37 10.54
C VAL A 510 17.62 -9.31 11.25
N ASP A 511 18.33 -10.45 11.32
CA ASP A 511 19.64 -10.52 11.98
C ASP A 511 20.69 -9.66 11.29
N VAL A 512 20.67 -9.60 9.96
CA VAL A 512 21.56 -8.72 9.17
C VAL A 512 21.29 -7.25 9.48
N LEU A 513 20.03 -6.82 9.60
CA LEU A 513 19.71 -5.45 10.01
C LEU A 513 20.25 -5.12 11.40
N VAL A 514 20.04 -6.02 12.38
CA VAL A 514 20.51 -5.80 13.76
C VAL A 514 22.04 -5.75 13.81
N ALA A 515 22.71 -6.65 13.12
CA ALA A 515 24.16 -6.67 13.03
C ALA A 515 24.72 -5.42 12.32
N PHE A 516 24.07 -4.96 11.26
CA PHE A 516 24.41 -3.71 10.58
C PHE A 516 24.35 -2.51 11.55
N LEU A 517 23.27 -2.39 12.32
CA LEU A 517 23.12 -1.31 13.29
C LEU A 517 24.19 -1.37 14.39
N GLU A 518 24.52 -2.57 14.88
CA GLU A 518 25.56 -2.78 15.85
C GLU A 518 26.94 -2.39 15.32
N ASP A 519 27.29 -2.88 14.13
CA ASP A 519 28.62 -2.67 13.56
C ASP A 519 28.87 -1.21 13.17
N GLU A 520 27.88 -0.54 12.56
CA GLU A 520 28.04 0.83 12.05
C GLU A 520 27.91 1.92 13.13
N PHE A 521 27.03 1.71 14.12
CA PHE A 521 26.67 2.78 15.04
C PHE A 521 27.05 2.55 16.51
N ILE A 522 27.53 1.33 16.84
CA ILE A 522 28.01 1.02 18.19
C ILE A 522 29.51 0.76 18.17
N LYS A 523 29.97 -0.16 17.30
CA LYS A 523 31.38 -0.53 17.19
C LYS A 523 32.19 0.47 16.36
N GLY A 524 31.59 1.00 15.29
CA GLY A 524 32.23 1.98 14.38
C GLY A 524 32.44 3.34 15.04
N ASP A 525 31.55 3.80 15.90
CA ASP A 525 31.71 5.07 16.65
C ASP A 525 32.87 5.02 17.68
N ALA A 526 33.33 3.85 18.09
CA ALA A 526 34.51 3.70 18.96
C ALA A 526 35.85 4.02 18.25
N GLY A 527 35.85 4.16 16.92
CA GLY A 527 37.03 4.38 16.08
C GLY A 527 37.23 5.81 15.52
N GLY A 528 36.56 6.81 16.07
CA GLY A 528 36.81 8.24 15.73
C GLY A 528 36.34 8.62 14.34
N ALA A 529 35.04 8.81 14.14
CA ALA A 529 34.46 9.36 12.92
C ALA A 529 34.69 10.86 12.82
N GLU A 530 35.07 11.32 11.63
CA GLU A 530 35.05 12.75 11.26
C GLU A 530 33.67 13.35 11.61
N ARG A 531 33.66 14.29 12.54
CA ARG A 531 32.49 15.08 12.87
C ARG A 531 32.08 15.88 11.64
N TRP A 532 30.96 15.57 11.07
CA TRP A 532 30.28 16.49 10.16
C TRP A 532 29.94 17.75 10.95
N SER A 533 30.73 18.82 10.78
CA SER A 533 30.51 20.07 11.51
C SER A 533 29.28 20.80 10.95
N ALA A 534 28.49 21.41 11.85
CA ALA A 534 27.36 22.26 11.48
C ALA A 534 27.73 23.41 10.53
N ASP A 535 29.04 23.73 10.39
CA ASP A 535 29.58 24.74 9.49
C ASP A 535 29.59 24.28 8.01
N SER A 536 29.70 22.97 7.72
CA SER A 536 29.59 22.47 6.34
C SER A 536 28.17 22.61 5.78
N GLY A 537 27.17 22.57 6.64
CA GLY A 537 25.74 22.79 6.25
C GLY A 537 25.47 24.28 5.93
N LYS A 538 26.09 25.22 6.64
CA LYS A 538 25.91 26.66 6.38
C LYS A 538 26.53 27.12 5.06
N ALA A 539 27.69 26.61 4.72
CA ALA A 539 28.38 26.97 3.46
C ALA A 539 27.60 26.48 2.22
N PHE A 540 26.87 25.34 2.33
CA PHE A 540 26.08 24.81 1.23
C PHE A 540 24.74 25.56 1.04
N VAL A 541 24.06 25.94 2.15
CA VAL A 541 22.84 26.75 2.09
C VAL A 541 23.07 28.14 1.51
N GLU A 542 24.23 28.77 1.79
CA GLU A 542 24.59 30.06 1.19
C GLU A 542 24.92 29.94 -0.29
N ALA A 543 25.46 28.82 -0.77
CA ALA A 543 25.74 28.60 -2.19
C ALA A 543 24.45 28.40 -3.01
N ASP A 544 23.51 27.57 -2.53
CA ASP A 544 22.22 27.31 -3.20
C ASP A 544 21.32 28.56 -3.22
N MET A 545 21.32 29.37 -2.13
CA MET A 545 20.59 30.64 -2.12
C MET A 545 21.14 31.67 -3.14
N ARG A 546 22.46 31.67 -3.40
CA ARG A 546 23.07 32.55 -4.42
C ARG A 546 22.77 32.09 -5.85
N GLU A 547 22.56 30.81 -6.06
CA GLU A 547 22.20 30.25 -7.37
C GLU A 547 20.70 30.43 -7.68
N ALA A 548 19.83 30.28 -6.69
CA ALA A 548 18.37 30.51 -6.81
C ALA A 548 17.99 32.00 -6.99
N LEU A 549 18.88 32.94 -6.63
CA LEU A 549 18.71 34.38 -6.83
C LEU A 549 19.29 34.88 -8.17
N ARG A 550 19.91 34.01 -8.97
CA ARG A 550 20.49 34.33 -10.29
C ARG A 550 19.71 33.77 -11.47
N GLY A 551 18.63 32.98 -11.25
CA GLY A 551 17.66 32.49 -12.22
C GLY A 551 16.30 33.12 -11.99
#